data_ca9a61463f91b828416be6eac08f5bab
#
_entry.id   ca9a61463f91b828416be6eac08f5bab
#
_cell.length_a   1.000
_cell.length_b   1.000
_cell.length_c   1.000
_cell.angle_alpha   90.00
_cell.angle_beta   90.00
_cell.angle_gamma   90.00
#
_symmetry.space_group_name_H-M   'P 1'
#
loop_
_entity.id
_entity.type
_entity.pdbx_description
1 polymer ?
#
loop_
_entity_poly.entity_id
_entity_poly.type
_entity_poly.pdbx_seq_one_letter_code
_entity_poly.pdbx_strand_id
1 'polypeptide(L)'
;MDRASFEARLRAEGFPEIRENGLEAGRHNAEHSHPFDVLALVLEGDITLTVQGVARTYRAGDEFSMQAGCPHVEDAGAQGVRYLVGRRPRLEEGISKKS
;
A
#
# COMPACT_ATOMS: atom_id res chain seq x y z
N MET A 1 -13.80 5.05 6.38
CA MET A 1 -13.15 6.38 6.46
C MET A 1 -13.15 7.00 5.08
N ASP A 2 -13.47 8.28 4.98
CA ASP A 2 -13.48 8.89 3.66
C ASP A 2 -12.07 9.33 3.26
N ARG A 3 -11.94 9.69 1.99
CA ARG A 3 -10.66 10.04 1.42
C ARG A 3 -9.98 11.21 2.12
N ALA A 4 -10.74 12.27 2.41
CA ALA A 4 -10.16 13.46 3.02
C ALA A 4 -9.63 13.17 4.42
N SER A 5 -10.36 12.39 5.19
CA SER A 5 -9.93 12.03 6.53
C SER A 5 -8.69 11.16 6.48
N PHE A 6 -8.64 10.24 5.52
CA PHE A 6 -7.49 9.36 5.38
C PHE A 6 -6.25 10.16 4.98
N GLU A 7 -6.42 11.11 4.06
CA GLU A 7 -5.32 11.95 3.64
C GLU A 7 -4.77 12.77 4.80
N ALA A 8 -5.65 13.32 5.63
CA ALA A 8 -5.22 14.07 6.80
C ALA A 8 -4.45 13.17 7.76
N ARG A 9 -4.89 11.92 7.90
CA ARG A 9 -4.20 10.97 8.76
C ARG A 9 -2.81 10.65 8.23
N LEU A 10 -2.68 10.49 6.91
CA LEU A 10 -1.37 10.24 6.32
C LEU A 10 -0.41 11.37 6.62
N ARG A 11 -0.88 12.61 6.52
CA ARG A 11 -0.03 13.75 6.81
C ARG A 11 0.35 13.78 8.27
N ALA A 12 -0.61 13.51 9.15
CA ALA A 12 -0.35 13.52 10.58
C ALA A 12 0.65 12.44 10.98
N GLU A 13 0.67 11.32 10.26
CA GLU A 13 1.58 10.24 10.56
C GLU A 13 2.92 10.36 9.83
N GLY A 14 3.13 11.48 9.16
CA GLY A 14 4.43 11.77 8.58
C GLY A 14 4.72 11.11 7.24
N PHE A 15 3.70 10.81 6.46
CA PHE A 15 3.91 10.26 5.12
C PHE A 15 4.15 11.42 4.15
N PRO A 16 5.38 11.59 3.67
CA PRO A 16 5.70 12.73 2.81
C PRO A 16 5.15 12.62 1.40
N GLU A 17 4.90 11.40 0.93
CA GLU A 17 4.41 11.20 -0.41
C GLU A 17 3.02 10.60 -0.36
N ILE A 18 2.05 11.27 -0.96
CA ILE A 18 0.66 10.82 -0.99
C ILE A 18 0.21 10.89 -2.43
N ARG A 19 -0.34 9.77 -2.96
CA ARG A 19 -0.78 9.74 -4.34
C ARG A 19 -1.92 8.75 -4.51
N GLU A 20 -2.58 8.82 -5.64
CA GLU A 20 -3.60 7.86 -5.99
C GLU A 20 -3.03 6.92 -7.03
N ASN A 21 -3.13 5.62 -6.79
CA ASN A 21 -2.64 4.59 -7.68
C ASN A 21 -3.75 3.60 -7.97
N GLY A 22 -3.50 2.73 -8.94
CA GLY A 22 -4.46 1.69 -9.26
C GLY A 22 -3.84 0.60 -10.10
N LEU A 23 -4.58 -0.48 -10.25
CA LEU A 23 -4.21 -1.60 -11.10
C LEU A 23 -5.40 -1.95 -11.97
N GLU A 24 -5.12 -2.36 -13.21
CA GLU A 24 -6.17 -2.76 -14.14
C GLU A 24 -6.85 -4.04 -13.67
N ALA A 25 -8.04 -4.28 -14.21
CA ALA A 25 -8.79 -5.48 -13.90
C ALA A 25 -7.92 -6.71 -14.10
N GLY A 26 -7.89 -7.57 -13.11
CA GLY A 26 -7.17 -8.84 -13.19
C GLY A 26 -5.66 -8.74 -13.20
N ARG A 27 -5.09 -7.56 -12.98
CA ARG A 27 -3.63 -7.40 -12.99
C ARG A 27 -2.99 -8.20 -11.86
N HIS A 28 -1.95 -8.94 -12.22
CA HIS A 28 -1.17 -9.70 -11.25
C HIS A 28 0.25 -9.16 -11.24
N ASN A 29 0.75 -8.83 -10.07
CA ASN A 29 2.15 -8.44 -9.89
C ASN A 29 2.82 -9.48 -9.02
N ALA A 30 3.89 -10.08 -9.56
CA ALA A 30 4.61 -11.13 -8.85
C ALA A 30 5.24 -10.57 -7.58
N GLU A 31 5.68 -11.46 -6.72
CA GLU A 31 6.22 -11.06 -5.43
C GLU A 31 7.33 -10.04 -5.57
N HIS A 32 7.22 -8.96 -4.81
CA HIS A 32 8.19 -7.90 -4.80
C HIS A 32 8.10 -7.16 -3.46
N SER A 33 9.05 -6.28 -3.21
CA SER A 33 9.02 -5.45 -2.02
C SER A 33 9.43 -4.04 -2.39
N HIS A 34 9.22 -3.11 -1.45
CA HIS A 34 9.56 -1.70 -1.67
C HIS A 34 10.42 -1.20 -0.51
N PRO A 35 11.30 -0.22 -0.75
CA PRO A 35 12.14 0.33 0.31
C PRO A 35 11.42 1.39 1.15
N PHE A 36 10.11 1.36 1.20
CA PHE A 36 9.33 2.34 1.95
C PHE A 36 8.14 1.69 2.62
N ASP A 37 7.64 2.34 3.67
CA ASP A 37 6.41 1.92 4.32
C ASP A 37 5.22 2.40 3.50
N VAL A 38 4.13 1.63 3.53
CA VAL A 38 2.92 1.92 2.78
C VAL A 38 1.72 1.90 3.70
N LEU A 39 0.84 2.88 3.54
CA LEU A 39 -0.47 2.88 4.19
C LEU A 39 -1.47 3.33 3.14
N ALA A 40 -2.49 2.53 2.88
CA ALA A 40 -3.41 2.77 1.77
C ALA A 40 -4.86 2.59 2.15
N LEU A 41 -5.72 3.35 1.47
CA LEU A 41 -7.18 3.21 1.57
C LEU A 41 -7.72 2.86 0.19
N VAL A 42 -8.44 1.74 0.09
CA VAL A 42 -9.03 1.33 -1.18
C VAL A 42 -10.22 2.23 -1.47
N LEU A 43 -10.24 2.84 -2.65
CA LEU A 43 -11.30 3.75 -3.07
C LEU A 43 -12.34 3.06 -3.94
N GLU A 44 -11.90 2.18 -4.85
CA GLU A 44 -12.77 1.44 -5.76
C GLU A 44 -12.19 0.09 -6.04
N GLY A 45 -13.05 -0.89 -6.31
CA GLY A 45 -12.61 -2.22 -6.67
C GLY A 45 -12.06 -3.00 -5.49
N ASP A 46 -11.17 -3.94 -5.78
CA ASP A 46 -10.57 -4.71 -4.71
C ASP A 46 -9.19 -5.21 -5.12
N ILE A 47 -8.39 -5.54 -4.11
CA ILE A 47 -7.06 -6.05 -4.32
C ILE A 47 -6.79 -7.14 -3.30
N THR A 48 -6.14 -8.21 -3.73
CA THR A 48 -5.72 -9.28 -2.83
C THR A 48 -4.22 -9.20 -2.68
N LEU A 49 -3.76 -9.11 -1.44
CA LEU A 49 -2.35 -9.09 -1.13
C LEU A 49 -2.00 -10.40 -0.45
N THR A 50 -0.94 -11.04 -0.95
CA THR A 50 -0.47 -12.29 -0.37
C THR A 50 0.89 -12.05 0.24
N VAL A 51 0.98 -12.29 1.55
CA VAL A 51 2.21 -12.09 2.32
C VAL A 51 2.49 -13.40 3.05
N GLN A 52 3.67 -13.96 2.79
CA GLN A 52 4.08 -15.22 3.41
C GLN A 52 3.01 -16.30 3.25
N GLY A 53 2.44 -16.37 2.06
CA GLY A 53 1.46 -17.40 1.73
C GLY A 53 0.04 -17.14 2.23
N VAL A 54 -0.19 -16.01 2.92
CA VAL A 54 -1.53 -15.70 3.43
C VAL A 54 -2.13 -14.60 2.58
N ALA A 55 -3.25 -14.90 1.95
CA ALA A 55 -3.94 -13.97 1.07
C ALA A 55 -5.03 -13.23 1.81
N ARG A 56 -5.10 -11.90 1.61
CA ARG A 56 -6.15 -11.08 2.16
C ARG A 56 -6.68 -10.16 1.09
N THR A 57 -8.00 -10.03 1.02
CA THR A 57 -8.65 -9.17 0.03
C THR A 57 -9.15 -7.90 0.71
N TYR A 58 -8.85 -6.76 0.09
CA TYR A 58 -9.24 -5.44 0.58
C TYR A 58 -10.16 -4.79 -0.45
N ARG A 59 -11.31 -4.31 0.01
CA ARG A 59 -12.34 -3.71 -0.84
C ARG A 59 -12.49 -2.24 -0.52
N ALA A 60 -13.29 -1.55 -1.30
CA ALA A 60 -13.52 -0.13 -1.09
C ALA A 60 -13.86 0.14 0.38
N GLY A 61 -13.14 1.08 0.98
CA GLY A 61 -13.28 1.43 2.38
C GLY A 61 -12.31 0.72 3.30
N ASP A 62 -11.64 -0.33 2.82
CA ASP A 62 -10.66 -1.04 3.63
C ASP A 62 -9.30 -0.38 3.53
N GLU A 63 -8.49 -0.55 4.57
CA GLU A 63 -7.13 -0.04 4.62
C GLU A 63 -6.16 -1.20 4.63
N PHE A 64 -4.99 -0.99 4.03
CA PHE A 64 -3.91 -1.97 4.17
C PHE A 64 -2.59 -1.23 4.39
N SER A 65 -1.64 -1.93 4.98
CA SER A 65 -0.33 -1.35 5.25
C SER A 65 0.74 -2.40 5.09
N MET A 66 1.94 -1.94 4.74
CA MET A 66 3.10 -2.82 4.64
C MET A 66 4.33 -2.05 5.07
N GLN A 67 5.21 -2.73 5.80
CA GLN A 67 6.47 -2.13 6.17
C GLN A 67 7.46 -2.24 5.01
N ALA A 68 8.43 -1.34 5.00
CA ALA A 68 9.50 -1.39 4.02
C ALA A 68 10.14 -2.78 4.02
N GLY A 69 10.39 -3.31 2.84
CA GLY A 69 11.03 -4.61 2.69
C GLY A 69 10.10 -5.81 2.79
N CYS A 70 8.80 -5.59 2.98
CA CYS A 70 7.85 -6.70 3.10
C CYS A 70 7.55 -7.30 1.73
N PRO A 71 7.92 -8.56 1.46
CA PRO A 71 7.59 -9.18 0.18
C PRO A 71 6.08 -9.45 0.08
N HIS A 72 5.51 -9.17 -1.06
CA HIS A 72 4.07 -9.38 -1.25
C HIS A 72 3.73 -9.58 -2.71
N VAL A 73 2.62 -10.27 -2.95
CA VAL A 73 2.06 -10.48 -4.28
C VAL A 73 0.78 -9.68 -4.35
N GLU A 74 0.51 -9.06 -5.50
CA GLU A 74 -0.68 -8.25 -5.69
C GLU A 74 -1.55 -8.82 -6.79
N ASP A 75 -2.85 -8.93 -6.53
CA ASP A 75 -3.82 -9.36 -7.52
C ASP A 75 -5.02 -8.44 -7.47
N ALA A 76 -5.24 -7.68 -8.55
CA ALA A 76 -6.41 -6.83 -8.65
C ALA A 76 -7.62 -7.68 -9.00
N GLY A 77 -8.78 -7.30 -8.50
CA GLY A 77 -10.01 -8.03 -8.77
C GLY A 77 -10.53 -7.81 -10.18
N ALA A 78 -11.72 -8.35 -10.45
CA ALA A 78 -12.30 -8.33 -11.76
C ALA A 78 -12.58 -6.94 -12.31
N GLN A 79 -12.68 -5.95 -11.44
CA GLN A 79 -12.92 -4.58 -11.86
C GLN A 79 -11.74 -3.67 -11.61
N GLY A 80 -10.59 -4.24 -11.29
CA GLY A 80 -9.42 -3.47 -10.97
C GLY A 80 -9.48 -2.91 -9.57
N VAL A 81 -8.58 -2.01 -9.25
CA VAL A 81 -8.55 -1.38 -7.94
C VAL A 81 -7.96 0.01 -8.06
N ARG A 82 -8.47 0.93 -7.25
CA ARG A 82 -7.92 2.27 -7.13
C ARG A 82 -7.80 2.60 -5.66
N TYR A 83 -6.66 3.14 -5.25
CA TYR A 83 -6.43 3.41 -3.83
C TYR A 83 -5.61 4.67 -3.63
N LEU A 84 -5.82 5.30 -2.46
CA LEU A 84 -5.04 6.43 -2.02
C LEU A 84 -3.92 5.86 -1.16
N VAL A 85 -2.68 6.21 -1.45
CA VAL A 85 -1.55 5.58 -0.80
C VAL A 85 -0.54 6.61 -0.32
N GLY A 86 -0.06 6.41 0.92
CA GLY A 86 1.06 7.16 1.45
C GLY A 86 2.29 6.27 1.46
N ARG A 87 3.44 6.88 1.15
CA ARG A 87 4.72 6.20 1.17
C ARG A 87 5.68 6.97 2.04
N ARG A 88 6.46 6.22 2.81
CA ARG A 88 7.44 6.84 3.70
C ARG A 88 8.73 6.02 3.66
N PRO A 89 9.81 6.58 3.11
CA PRO A 89 11.08 5.85 3.05
C PRO A 89 11.58 5.50 4.44
N ARG A 90 12.23 4.36 4.55
CA ARG A 90 12.79 3.91 5.81
C ARG A 90 14.21 4.44 5.93
N LEU A 91 14.35 5.66 6.45
CA LEU A 91 15.63 6.33 6.49
C LEU A 91 16.65 5.76 7.45
N GLU A 92 16.19 5.26 8.56
CA GLU A 92 17.14 4.78 9.53
C GLU A 92 17.96 3.62 9.04
N GLU A 93 17.50 2.95 7.99
CA GLU A 93 18.28 1.89 7.45
C GLU A 93 19.61 2.35 6.94
N GLY A 94 19.61 3.43 6.20
CA GLY A 94 20.83 3.95 5.67
C GLY A 94 21.72 4.46 6.76
N ILE A 95 21.13 5.02 7.77
CA ILE A 95 21.89 5.59 8.82
C ILE A 95 22.51 4.55 9.70
N SER A 96 21.77 3.57 10.05
CA SER A 96 22.31 2.59 10.97
C SER A 96 23.46 1.84 10.38
N LYS A 97 23.50 1.74 9.08
CA LYS A 97 24.59 1.04 8.50
C LYS A 97 25.84 1.78 8.63
N LYS A 98 25.78 3.04 8.60
CA LYS A 98 26.93 3.82 8.62
C LYS A 98 27.54 3.86 9.91
N SER A 99 26.80 3.63 10.88
CA SER A 99 27.33 3.81 12.19
C SER A 99 28.30 2.81 12.64
#